data_16520d297ba17e0031ddbc1a73864aec
#
_entry.id   16520d297ba17e0031ddbc1a73864aec
#
_cell.length_a   1.000
_cell.length_b   1.000
_cell.length_c   1.000
_cell.angle_alpha   90.00
_cell.angle_beta   90.00
_cell.angle_gamma   90.00
#
_symmetry.space_group_name_H-M   'P 1'
#
loop_
_entity.id
_entity.type
_entity.pdbx_description
1 polymer ?
#
loop_
_entity_poly.entity_id
_entity_poly.type
_entity_poly.pdbx_seq_one_letter_code
_entity_poly.pdbx_strand_id
1 'polypeptide(L)'
;MSTTSAPTEPQAPDPLAPDPRGKAKQRPGDLWFSGAALFAGSMILATLAAVAFFLIIQSIPALGAGSDEASLISTNFWDYVWPLLFGTIWAAFLALLMAVPLSLGVALFITHYAPRRIAQGLGYVVDLLAAVPSVVFGLWGILVLAPAVQPVYAWLNQNMGWFPLFSGDVSATGRTIFTAAIVLAVMVVPIITAICREIFLQTPVLHEEAALALGATRWEMIRMAVLPFGRSGIVSASMLGLGRALGETMAVAMVLSATGTVTFQLFTSTNPSTIAANIALTFPEAFGTNINVLIATGLILFVVTFIVNAIARWIVNRRKEFSGAN
;
A
#
# COMPACT_ATOMS: atom_id res chain seq x y z
N MET A 1 -46.93 46.49 -44.90
CA MET A 1 -46.62 47.02 -43.60
C MET A 1 -45.27 46.44 -43.20
N SER A 2 -44.22 47.21 -43.38
CA SER A 2 -42.79 46.75 -43.17
C SER A 2 -42.40 47.34 -41.81
N THR A 3 -42.16 46.47 -40.84
CA THR A 3 -41.66 46.87 -39.52
C THR A 3 -40.14 46.87 -39.52
N THR A 4 -39.59 48.05 -39.62
CA THR A 4 -38.17 48.34 -39.49
C THR A 4 -37.77 48.15 -38.02
N SER A 5 -36.97 47.09 -37.71
CA SER A 5 -36.36 46.92 -36.38
C SER A 5 -35.21 47.92 -36.21
N ALA A 6 -35.29 48.74 -35.16
CA ALA A 6 -34.25 49.70 -34.76
C ALA A 6 -32.95 48.93 -34.39
N PRO A 7 -31.77 49.51 -34.69
CA PRO A 7 -30.51 48.92 -34.29
C PRO A 7 -30.35 48.95 -32.76
N THR A 8 -30.06 47.78 -32.16
CA THR A 8 -29.76 47.68 -30.73
C THR A 8 -28.43 48.40 -30.44
N GLU A 9 -28.50 49.44 -29.64
CA GLU A 9 -27.33 50.18 -29.15
C GLU A 9 -26.39 49.25 -28.36
N PRO A 10 -25.06 49.30 -28.58
CA PRO A 10 -24.14 48.45 -27.82
C PRO A 10 -24.22 48.82 -26.33
N GLN A 11 -24.69 47.87 -25.53
CA GLN A 11 -24.68 48.02 -24.08
C GLN A 11 -23.26 48.30 -23.60
N ALA A 12 -23.08 49.38 -22.85
CA ALA A 12 -21.84 49.69 -22.18
C ALA A 12 -21.44 48.52 -21.27
N PRO A 13 -20.16 48.14 -21.19
CA PRO A 13 -19.72 47.03 -20.36
C PRO A 13 -20.11 47.29 -18.90
N ASP A 14 -20.72 46.27 -18.28
CA ASP A 14 -21.09 46.29 -16.87
C ASP A 14 -19.83 46.56 -16.02
N PRO A 15 -19.74 47.65 -15.24
CA PRO A 15 -18.59 47.99 -14.43
C PRO A 15 -18.32 46.97 -13.31
N LEU A 16 -19.24 46.03 -13.06
CA LEU A 16 -19.10 44.92 -12.08
C LEU A 16 -18.76 43.59 -12.73
N ALA A 17 -18.72 43.53 -14.07
CA ALA A 17 -18.28 42.30 -14.72
C ALA A 17 -16.78 42.04 -14.45
N PRO A 18 -16.38 40.88 -13.93
CA PRO A 18 -14.94 40.57 -13.72
C PRO A 18 -14.22 40.62 -15.07
N ASP A 19 -13.17 41.43 -15.17
CA ASP A 19 -12.33 41.52 -16.36
C ASP A 19 -11.77 40.15 -16.71
N PRO A 20 -12.15 39.51 -17.81
CA PRO A 20 -11.69 38.16 -18.19
C PRO A 20 -10.19 38.13 -18.48
N ARG A 21 -9.48 39.25 -18.46
CA ARG A 21 -8.04 39.37 -18.68
C ARG A 21 -7.25 39.77 -17.43
N GLY A 22 -7.92 40.08 -16.32
CA GLY A 22 -7.27 40.45 -15.06
C GLY A 22 -6.74 39.21 -14.34
N LYS A 23 -5.45 38.89 -14.48
CA LYS A 23 -4.75 38.00 -13.51
C LYS A 23 -4.94 38.65 -12.14
N ALA A 24 -5.68 37.96 -11.25
CA ALA A 24 -5.89 38.40 -9.87
C ALA A 24 -4.55 38.81 -9.27
N LYS A 25 -4.49 40.06 -8.75
CA LYS A 25 -3.26 40.62 -8.16
C LYS A 25 -2.88 39.76 -6.97
N GLN A 26 -1.87 38.92 -7.14
CA GLN A 26 -1.41 38.02 -6.08
C GLN A 26 -0.90 38.87 -4.91
N ARG A 27 -1.41 38.57 -3.72
CA ARG A 27 -0.95 39.23 -2.48
C ARG A 27 0.50 38.78 -2.19
N PRO A 28 1.34 39.65 -1.59
CA PRO A 28 2.74 39.29 -1.27
C PRO A 28 2.85 38.00 -0.46
N GLY A 29 1.91 37.71 0.46
CA GLY A 29 1.85 36.46 1.22
C GLY A 29 1.64 35.22 0.36
N ASP A 30 0.84 35.30 -0.71
CA ASP A 30 0.58 34.19 -1.61
C ASP A 30 1.83 33.83 -2.43
N LEU A 31 2.63 34.83 -2.78
CA LEU A 31 3.91 34.62 -3.47
C LEU A 31 4.92 33.91 -2.57
N TRP A 32 5.03 34.34 -1.30
CA TRP A 32 5.90 33.69 -0.32
C TRP A 32 5.48 32.26 -0.05
N PHE A 33 4.18 32.01 0.15
CA PHE A 33 3.64 30.67 0.40
C PHE A 33 3.83 29.77 -0.83
N SER A 34 3.53 30.27 -2.03
CA SER A 34 3.74 29.52 -3.27
C SER A 34 5.23 29.21 -3.50
N GLY A 35 6.12 30.17 -3.23
CA GLY A 35 7.57 29.96 -3.30
C GLY A 35 8.05 28.90 -2.30
N ALA A 36 7.60 28.98 -1.04
CA ALA A 36 7.95 28.01 -0.01
C ALA A 36 7.41 26.60 -0.34
N ALA A 37 6.17 26.49 -0.85
CA ALA A 37 5.59 25.22 -1.25
C ALA A 37 6.34 24.61 -2.46
N LEU A 38 6.69 25.42 -3.45
CA LEU A 38 7.48 24.99 -4.59
C LEU A 38 8.88 24.52 -4.16
N PHE A 39 9.55 25.29 -3.29
CA PHE A 39 10.84 24.92 -2.72
C PHE A 39 10.77 23.60 -1.97
N ALA A 40 9.79 23.43 -1.06
CA ALA A 40 9.60 22.20 -0.33
C ALA A 40 9.34 20.99 -1.24
N GLY A 41 8.46 21.16 -2.24
CA GLY A 41 8.20 20.12 -3.24
C GLY A 41 9.41 19.74 -4.07
N SER A 42 10.18 20.75 -4.55
CA SER A 42 11.41 20.52 -5.29
C SER A 42 12.50 19.86 -4.45
N MET A 43 12.61 20.22 -3.18
CA MET A 43 13.55 19.63 -2.24
C MET A 43 13.26 18.14 -1.99
N ILE A 44 11.99 17.75 -1.85
CA ILE A 44 11.60 16.34 -1.73
C ILE A 44 12.03 15.57 -2.99
N LEU A 45 11.72 16.09 -4.17
CA LEU A 45 12.12 15.44 -5.42
C LEU A 45 13.65 15.34 -5.57
N ALA A 46 14.39 16.40 -5.22
CA ALA A 46 15.83 16.39 -5.25
C ALA A 46 16.43 15.36 -4.28
N THR A 47 15.88 15.25 -3.08
CA THR A 47 16.31 14.25 -2.09
C THR A 47 16.04 12.82 -2.58
N LEU A 48 14.86 12.55 -3.16
CA LEU A 48 14.55 11.24 -3.73
C LEU A 48 15.49 10.90 -4.92
N ALA A 49 15.77 11.87 -5.78
CA ALA A 49 16.70 11.69 -6.88
C ALA A 49 18.13 11.43 -6.39
N ALA A 50 18.58 12.16 -5.35
CA ALA A 50 19.89 11.95 -4.74
C ALA A 50 20.01 10.56 -4.08
N VAL A 51 18.98 10.10 -3.39
CA VAL A 51 18.94 8.74 -2.82
C VAL A 51 18.98 7.68 -3.92
N ALA A 52 18.18 7.84 -4.97
CA ALA A 52 18.18 6.91 -6.10
C ALA A 52 19.56 6.87 -6.79
N PHE A 53 20.19 8.01 -7.01
CA PHE A 53 21.52 8.13 -7.57
C PHE A 53 22.59 7.45 -6.69
N PHE A 54 22.52 7.68 -5.38
CA PHE A 54 23.40 7.03 -4.41
C PHE A 54 23.24 5.50 -4.47
N LEU A 55 22.00 4.99 -4.43
CA LEU A 55 21.74 3.55 -4.51
C LEU A 55 22.26 2.94 -5.79
N ILE A 56 22.12 3.62 -6.95
CA ILE A 56 22.62 3.14 -8.24
C ILE A 56 24.15 3.03 -8.21
N ILE A 57 24.86 4.07 -7.78
CA ILE A 57 26.33 4.06 -7.76
C ILE A 57 26.87 2.97 -6.83
N GLN A 58 26.30 2.86 -5.62
CA GLN A 58 26.75 1.90 -4.62
C GLN A 58 26.39 0.46 -4.95
N SER A 59 25.41 0.24 -5.84
CA SER A 59 25.04 -1.10 -6.28
C SER A 59 25.91 -1.65 -7.42
N ILE A 60 26.63 -0.79 -8.17
CA ILE A 60 27.46 -1.22 -9.32
C ILE A 60 28.47 -2.33 -8.93
N PRO A 61 29.24 -2.22 -7.83
CA PRO A 61 30.20 -3.27 -7.47
C PRO A 61 29.53 -4.62 -7.19
N ALA A 62 28.31 -4.62 -6.64
CA ALA A 62 27.58 -5.84 -6.31
C ALA A 62 27.09 -6.63 -7.52
N LEU A 63 26.80 -5.94 -8.65
CA LEU A 63 26.27 -6.59 -9.85
C LEU A 63 27.30 -7.51 -10.54
N GLY A 64 28.58 -7.20 -10.38
CA GLY A 64 29.69 -8.00 -10.90
C GLY A 64 30.37 -8.90 -9.86
N ALA A 65 29.99 -8.80 -8.59
CA ALA A 65 30.63 -9.53 -7.52
C ALA A 65 30.28 -11.03 -7.56
N GLY A 66 31.29 -11.87 -7.34
CA GLY A 66 31.14 -13.30 -7.14
C GLY A 66 31.28 -13.71 -5.66
N SER A 67 31.26 -15.01 -5.41
CA SER A 67 31.44 -15.60 -4.06
C SER A 67 32.79 -15.24 -3.42
N ASP A 68 33.80 -14.93 -4.20
CA ASP A 68 35.15 -14.59 -3.73
C ASP A 68 35.21 -13.17 -3.15
N GLU A 69 34.31 -12.27 -3.61
CA GLU A 69 34.30 -10.86 -3.22
C GLU A 69 33.23 -10.53 -2.18
N ALA A 70 32.15 -11.33 -2.11
CA ALA A 70 31.04 -11.12 -1.18
C ALA A 70 30.58 -12.46 -0.59
N SER A 71 30.74 -12.63 0.71
CA SER A 71 30.34 -13.86 1.43
C SER A 71 28.82 -14.11 1.43
N LEU A 72 28.01 -13.11 1.16
CA LEU A 72 26.55 -13.23 1.03
C LEU A 72 26.11 -13.89 -0.28
N ILE A 73 26.98 -13.89 -1.30
CA ILE A 73 26.70 -14.43 -2.63
C ILE A 73 27.27 -15.83 -2.72
N SER A 74 26.43 -16.83 -3.02
CA SER A 74 26.91 -18.22 -3.20
C SER A 74 27.50 -18.44 -4.59
N THR A 75 26.86 -17.94 -5.63
CA THR A 75 27.28 -18.10 -7.03
C THR A 75 27.24 -16.77 -7.75
N ASN A 76 26.06 -16.12 -7.80
CA ASN A 76 25.82 -14.85 -8.46
C ASN A 76 24.91 -13.96 -7.59
N PHE A 77 24.99 -12.64 -7.83
CA PHE A 77 24.11 -11.68 -7.16
C PHE A 77 22.62 -12.02 -7.32
N TRP A 78 22.19 -12.47 -8.50
CA TRP A 78 20.80 -12.81 -8.79
C TRP A 78 20.30 -14.03 -8.02
N ASP A 79 21.15 -15.02 -7.76
CA ASP A 79 20.79 -16.20 -6.96
C ASP A 79 20.50 -15.82 -5.51
N TYR A 80 21.18 -14.80 -4.99
CA TYR A 80 20.92 -14.24 -3.67
C TYR A 80 19.62 -13.43 -3.64
N VAL A 81 19.37 -12.60 -4.65
CA VAL A 81 18.26 -11.63 -4.66
C VAL A 81 16.91 -12.27 -5.00
N TRP A 82 16.89 -13.25 -5.91
CA TRP A 82 15.63 -13.83 -6.40
C TRP A 82 14.74 -14.41 -5.28
N PRO A 83 15.26 -15.20 -4.30
CA PRO A 83 14.46 -15.65 -3.17
C PRO A 83 13.91 -14.51 -2.32
N LEU A 84 14.71 -13.44 -2.11
CA LEU A 84 14.31 -12.27 -1.32
C LEU A 84 13.20 -11.47 -2.02
N LEU A 85 13.33 -11.29 -3.32
CA LEU A 85 12.32 -10.63 -4.15
C LEU A 85 11.01 -11.41 -4.14
N PHE A 86 11.10 -12.73 -4.36
CA PHE A 86 9.93 -13.61 -4.31
C PHE A 86 9.25 -13.54 -2.94
N GLY A 87 10.00 -13.68 -1.85
CA GLY A 87 9.46 -13.62 -0.49
C GLY A 87 8.78 -12.28 -0.18
N THR A 88 9.37 -11.17 -0.65
CA THR A 88 8.79 -9.83 -0.48
C THR A 88 7.43 -9.72 -1.18
N ILE A 89 7.36 -10.11 -2.45
CA ILE A 89 6.13 -10.03 -3.25
C ILE A 89 5.08 -11.01 -2.71
N TRP A 90 5.49 -12.24 -2.39
CA TRP A 90 4.58 -13.30 -1.92
C TRP A 90 3.97 -12.97 -0.56
N ALA A 91 4.77 -12.52 0.41
CA ALA A 91 4.27 -12.09 1.72
C ALA A 91 3.32 -10.90 1.62
N ALA A 92 3.67 -9.88 0.82
CA ALA A 92 2.83 -8.70 0.62
C ALA A 92 1.52 -9.04 -0.10
N PHE A 93 1.57 -9.92 -1.11
CA PHE A 93 0.37 -10.41 -1.82
C PHE A 93 -0.59 -11.13 -0.88
N LEU A 94 -0.09 -12.08 -0.08
CA LEU A 94 -0.90 -12.81 0.89
C LEU A 94 -1.49 -11.86 1.95
N ALA A 95 -0.71 -10.90 2.43
CA ALA A 95 -1.17 -9.90 3.39
C ALA A 95 -2.31 -9.06 2.82
N LEU A 96 -2.19 -8.55 1.61
CA LEU A 96 -3.26 -7.74 0.99
C LEU A 96 -4.49 -8.56 0.62
N LEU A 97 -4.30 -9.80 0.20
CA LEU A 97 -5.42 -10.70 -0.09
C LEU A 97 -6.35 -10.86 1.12
N MET A 98 -5.79 -10.85 2.32
CA MET A 98 -6.54 -10.87 3.59
C MET A 98 -6.97 -9.47 4.03
N ALA A 99 -6.06 -8.50 3.98
CA ALA A 99 -6.29 -7.17 4.54
C ALA A 99 -7.33 -6.36 3.77
N VAL A 100 -7.30 -6.36 2.44
CA VAL A 100 -8.18 -5.50 1.62
C VAL A 100 -9.66 -5.84 1.83
N PRO A 101 -10.13 -7.10 1.67
CA PRO A 101 -11.55 -7.40 1.89
C PRO A 101 -11.99 -7.16 3.34
N LEU A 102 -11.13 -7.48 4.31
CA LEU A 102 -11.44 -7.23 5.71
C LEU A 102 -11.57 -5.73 6.01
N SER A 103 -10.63 -4.92 5.51
CA SER A 103 -10.65 -3.46 5.69
C SER A 103 -11.88 -2.81 5.05
N LEU A 104 -12.25 -3.25 3.83
CA LEU A 104 -13.46 -2.78 3.15
C LEU A 104 -14.72 -3.14 3.95
N GLY A 105 -14.80 -4.38 4.45
CA GLY A 105 -15.91 -4.82 5.28
C GLY A 105 -16.04 -3.99 6.56
N VAL A 106 -14.93 -3.75 7.27
CA VAL A 106 -14.90 -2.93 8.50
C VAL A 106 -15.24 -1.46 8.18
N ALA A 107 -14.69 -0.88 7.11
CA ALA A 107 -15.00 0.50 6.72
C ALA A 107 -16.49 0.67 6.37
N LEU A 108 -17.08 -0.23 5.56
CA LEU A 108 -18.51 -0.22 5.23
C LEU A 108 -19.38 -0.42 6.46
N PHE A 109 -18.99 -1.32 7.37
CA PHE A 109 -19.70 -1.51 8.61
C PHE A 109 -19.74 -0.22 9.45
N ILE A 110 -18.60 0.44 9.62
CA ILE A 110 -18.49 1.69 10.38
C ILE A 110 -19.32 2.81 9.75
N THR A 111 -19.32 2.93 8.41
CA THR A 111 -19.94 4.08 7.72
C THR A 111 -21.45 3.91 7.50
N HIS A 112 -21.92 2.69 7.18
CA HIS A 112 -23.29 2.48 6.72
C HIS A 112 -24.15 1.59 7.61
N TYR A 113 -23.56 0.76 8.49
CA TYR A 113 -24.32 -0.18 9.32
C TYR A 113 -24.29 0.17 10.80
N ALA A 114 -23.17 0.62 11.34
CA ALA A 114 -23.03 0.87 12.77
C ALA A 114 -23.82 2.10 13.23
N PRO A 115 -24.49 2.06 14.39
CA PRO A 115 -25.09 3.24 14.99
C PRO A 115 -23.99 4.25 15.35
N ARG A 116 -24.29 5.56 15.26
CA ARG A 116 -23.31 6.66 15.37
C ARG A 116 -22.34 6.53 16.56
N ARG A 117 -22.81 6.11 17.72
CA ARG A 117 -21.96 5.95 18.92
C ARG A 117 -20.92 4.87 18.76
N ILE A 118 -21.30 3.73 18.18
CA ILE A 118 -20.40 2.58 17.92
C ILE A 118 -19.45 2.95 16.78
N ALA A 119 -19.93 3.58 15.71
CA ALA A 119 -19.11 4.03 14.58
C ALA A 119 -17.97 4.94 15.03
N GLN A 120 -18.26 5.92 15.90
CA GLN A 120 -17.22 6.80 16.45
C GLN A 120 -16.20 6.03 17.29
N GLY A 121 -16.64 5.16 18.20
CA GLY A 121 -15.75 4.35 19.01
C GLY A 121 -14.84 3.44 18.17
N LEU A 122 -15.40 2.75 17.18
CA LEU A 122 -14.63 1.90 16.26
C LEU A 122 -13.65 2.73 15.41
N GLY A 123 -14.05 3.93 14.96
CA GLY A 123 -13.15 4.84 14.27
C GLY A 123 -11.92 5.17 15.12
N TYR A 124 -12.10 5.57 16.37
CA TYR A 124 -10.97 5.83 17.28
C TYR A 124 -10.08 4.61 17.50
N VAL A 125 -10.67 3.42 17.65
CA VAL A 125 -9.90 2.17 17.79
C VAL A 125 -9.06 1.89 16.55
N VAL A 126 -9.63 2.05 15.35
CA VAL A 126 -8.91 1.88 14.09
C VAL A 126 -7.75 2.86 13.97
N ASP A 127 -7.99 4.15 14.29
CA ASP A 127 -6.97 5.19 14.23
C ASP A 127 -5.84 4.92 15.25
N LEU A 128 -6.19 4.43 16.45
CA LEU A 128 -5.22 4.04 17.49
C LEU A 128 -4.37 2.84 17.05
N LEU A 129 -5.00 1.81 16.47
CA LEU A 129 -4.30 0.62 15.97
C LEU A 129 -3.33 0.96 14.82
N ALA A 130 -3.68 1.94 13.98
CA ALA A 130 -2.78 2.41 12.91
C ALA A 130 -1.50 3.06 13.44
N ALA A 131 -1.53 3.60 14.66
CA ALA A 131 -0.38 4.24 15.32
C ALA A 131 0.51 3.26 16.10
N VAL A 132 0.13 1.99 16.24
CA VAL A 132 0.91 0.98 16.97
C VAL A 132 2.23 0.71 16.25
N PRO A 133 3.39 0.72 16.94
CA PRO A 133 4.68 0.37 16.35
C PRO A 133 4.71 -1.05 15.78
N SER A 134 5.34 -1.25 14.63
CA SER A 134 5.40 -2.56 13.95
C SER A 134 6.07 -3.65 14.79
N VAL A 135 7.04 -3.28 15.63
CA VAL A 135 7.72 -4.21 16.56
C VAL A 135 6.74 -4.89 17.52
N VAL A 136 5.68 -4.18 17.96
CA VAL A 136 4.64 -4.76 18.84
C VAL A 136 3.88 -5.86 18.11
N PHE A 137 3.52 -5.64 16.84
CA PHE A 137 2.90 -6.68 16.01
C PHE A 137 3.85 -7.87 15.77
N GLY A 138 5.15 -7.61 15.60
CA GLY A 138 6.16 -8.67 15.48
C GLY A 138 6.28 -9.51 16.75
N LEU A 139 6.33 -8.87 17.94
CA LEU A 139 6.35 -9.56 19.23
C LEU A 139 5.08 -10.38 19.45
N TRP A 140 3.91 -9.79 19.18
CA TRP A 140 2.65 -10.53 19.23
C TRP A 140 2.65 -11.71 18.26
N GLY A 141 3.17 -11.49 17.06
CA GLY A 141 3.26 -12.50 16.02
C GLY A 141 4.07 -13.73 16.43
N ILE A 142 5.25 -13.52 16.99
CA ILE A 142 6.13 -14.61 17.40
C ILE A 142 5.70 -15.28 18.71
N LEU A 143 5.23 -14.51 19.71
CA LEU A 143 4.94 -15.01 21.03
C LEU A 143 3.54 -15.63 21.17
N VAL A 144 2.58 -15.09 20.42
CA VAL A 144 1.16 -15.46 20.54
C VAL A 144 0.63 -16.11 19.27
N LEU A 145 0.76 -15.44 18.12
CA LEU A 145 0.16 -15.92 16.89
C LEU A 145 0.81 -17.20 16.39
N ALA A 146 2.14 -17.24 16.26
CA ALA A 146 2.85 -18.40 15.70
C ALA A 146 2.56 -19.70 16.45
N PRO A 147 2.62 -19.77 17.80
CA PRO A 147 2.21 -20.97 18.54
C PRO A 147 0.73 -21.30 18.38
N ALA A 148 -0.15 -20.29 18.31
CA ALA A 148 -1.59 -20.51 18.22
C ALA A 148 -2.03 -21.07 16.86
N VAL A 149 -1.36 -20.71 15.76
CA VAL A 149 -1.71 -21.18 14.41
C VAL A 149 -1.04 -22.50 14.04
N GLN A 150 0.01 -22.89 14.74
CA GLN A 150 0.76 -24.12 14.45
C GLN A 150 -0.13 -25.38 14.43
N PRO A 151 -1.04 -25.64 15.39
CA PRO A 151 -1.93 -26.79 15.33
C PRO A 151 -2.88 -26.75 14.12
N VAL A 152 -3.31 -25.55 13.72
CA VAL A 152 -4.17 -25.36 12.54
C VAL A 152 -3.39 -25.71 11.26
N TYR A 153 -2.13 -25.32 11.16
CA TYR A 153 -1.28 -25.67 10.03
C TYR A 153 -1.05 -27.17 9.94
N ALA A 154 -0.78 -27.81 11.07
CA ALA A 154 -0.62 -29.27 11.12
C ALA A 154 -1.92 -29.98 10.68
N TRP A 155 -3.06 -29.53 11.14
CA TRP A 155 -4.36 -30.07 10.74
C TRP A 155 -4.65 -29.86 9.24
N LEU A 156 -4.40 -28.66 8.71
CA LEU A 156 -4.56 -28.37 7.27
C LEU A 156 -3.63 -29.22 6.41
N ASN A 157 -2.39 -29.37 6.80
CA ASN A 157 -1.44 -30.22 6.09
C ASN A 157 -1.86 -31.67 6.06
N GLN A 158 -2.32 -32.23 7.18
CA GLN A 158 -2.81 -33.61 7.29
C GLN A 158 -4.04 -33.87 6.43
N ASN A 159 -4.99 -32.94 6.39
CA ASN A 159 -6.29 -33.13 5.71
C ASN A 159 -6.29 -32.60 4.27
N MET A 160 -5.48 -31.60 3.97
CA MET A 160 -5.42 -30.92 2.67
C MET A 160 -4.01 -30.88 2.08
N GLY A 161 -3.10 -31.73 2.50
CA GLY A 161 -1.72 -31.80 2.01
C GLY A 161 -1.58 -32.13 0.51
N TRP A 162 -2.68 -32.60 -0.13
CA TRP A 162 -2.75 -32.75 -1.59
C TRP A 162 -2.72 -31.39 -2.34
N PHE A 163 -3.06 -30.29 -1.66
CA PHE A 163 -3.01 -28.96 -2.25
C PHE A 163 -1.59 -28.38 -2.15
N PRO A 164 -0.97 -27.94 -3.24
CA PRO A 164 0.45 -27.56 -3.27
C PRO A 164 0.86 -26.51 -2.24
N LEU A 165 -0.04 -25.58 -1.87
CA LEU A 165 0.24 -24.55 -0.87
C LEU A 165 0.31 -25.09 0.57
N PHE A 166 -0.32 -26.22 0.85
CA PHE A 166 -0.41 -26.82 2.19
C PHE A 166 0.47 -28.07 2.33
N SER A 167 1.18 -28.44 1.25
CA SER A 167 2.11 -29.57 1.24
C SER A 167 3.44 -29.22 1.96
N GLY A 168 4.26 -30.24 2.21
CA GLY A 168 5.58 -30.10 2.82
C GLY A 168 5.59 -30.23 4.32
N ASP A 169 6.79 -30.11 4.93
CA ASP A 169 6.98 -30.25 6.36
C ASP A 169 6.52 -29.02 7.12
N VAL A 170 5.53 -29.20 7.99
CA VAL A 170 4.97 -28.10 8.78
C VAL A 170 5.97 -27.59 9.80
N SER A 171 6.11 -26.28 9.89
CA SER A 171 6.93 -25.62 10.90
C SER A 171 6.51 -26.00 12.32
N ALA A 172 7.45 -26.52 13.11
CA ALA A 172 7.20 -26.86 14.51
C ALA A 172 6.94 -25.64 15.40
N THR A 173 7.41 -24.45 14.97
CA THR A 173 7.27 -23.20 15.72
C THR A 173 6.15 -22.28 15.21
N GLY A 174 5.51 -22.64 14.10
CA GLY A 174 4.54 -21.78 13.42
C GLY A 174 5.14 -20.53 12.75
N ARG A 175 6.46 -20.39 12.73
CA ARG A 175 7.18 -19.25 12.10
C ARG A 175 7.32 -19.49 10.60
N THR A 176 6.28 -19.08 9.87
CA THR A 176 6.13 -19.34 8.44
C THR A 176 5.85 -18.04 7.69
N ILE A 177 5.95 -18.09 6.36
CA ILE A 177 5.59 -16.94 5.51
C ILE A 177 4.12 -16.57 5.65
N PHE A 178 3.25 -17.54 5.89
CA PHE A 178 1.82 -17.25 6.09
C PHE A 178 1.54 -16.57 7.43
N THR A 179 2.24 -16.96 8.51
CA THR A 179 2.17 -16.26 9.81
C THR A 179 2.67 -14.82 9.67
N ALA A 180 3.77 -14.60 8.95
CA ALA A 180 4.26 -13.25 8.65
C ALA A 180 3.22 -12.45 7.84
N ALA A 181 2.57 -13.07 6.84
CA ALA A 181 1.52 -12.44 6.07
C ALA A 181 0.28 -12.06 6.91
N ILE A 182 -0.11 -12.89 7.88
CA ILE A 182 -1.20 -12.55 8.82
C ILE A 182 -0.81 -11.34 9.66
N VAL A 183 0.41 -11.30 10.21
CA VAL A 183 0.89 -10.15 10.99
C VAL A 183 0.90 -8.87 10.15
N LEU A 184 1.39 -8.95 8.92
CA LEU A 184 1.34 -7.85 7.96
C LEU A 184 -0.10 -7.41 7.66
N ALA A 185 -1.01 -8.36 7.47
CA ALA A 185 -2.42 -8.06 7.22
C ALA A 185 -3.04 -7.31 8.40
N VAL A 186 -2.87 -7.80 9.64
CA VAL A 186 -3.38 -7.16 10.86
C VAL A 186 -2.85 -5.73 11.00
N MET A 187 -1.58 -5.50 10.66
CA MET A 187 -0.95 -4.18 10.71
C MET A 187 -1.47 -3.22 9.63
N VAL A 188 -1.80 -3.73 8.44
CA VAL A 188 -2.23 -2.93 7.30
C VAL A 188 -3.74 -2.64 7.33
N VAL A 189 -4.55 -3.54 7.90
CA VAL A 189 -6.02 -3.40 8.03
C VAL A 189 -6.44 -2.04 8.60
N PRO A 190 -5.90 -1.54 9.73
CA PRO A 190 -6.32 -0.25 10.26
C PRO A 190 -6.10 0.91 9.29
N ILE A 191 -4.97 0.91 8.59
CA ILE A 191 -4.58 1.97 7.65
C ILE A 191 -5.55 2.00 6.45
N ILE A 192 -5.78 0.85 5.83
CA ILE A 192 -6.72 0.75 4.70
C ILE A 192 -8.14 1.11 5.15
N THR A 193 -8.56 0.63 6.33
CA THR A 193 -9.88 0.91 6.89
C THR A 193 -10.09 2.40 7.13
N ALA A 194 -9.13 3.09 7.75
CA ALA A 194 -9.22 4.52 8.02
C ALA A 194 -9.41 5.33 6.73
N ILE A 195 -8.63 5.04 5.70
CA ILE A 195 -8.73 5.74 4.41
C ILE A 195 -10.03 5.39 3.69
N CYS A 196 -10.42 4.12 3.63
CA CYS A 196 -11.66 3.71 2.99
C CYS A 196 -12.89 4.30 3.70
N ARG A 197 -12.89 4.38 5.05
CA ARG A 197 -13.93 5.03 5.82
C ARG A 197 -14.10 6.49 5.38
N GLU A 198 -13.00 7.23 5.27
CA GLU A 198 -13.02 8.64 4.87
C GLU A 198 -13.57 8.82 3.45
N ILE A 199 -13.18 7.94 2.54
CA ILE A 199 -13.66 7.95 1.15
C ILE A 199 -15.16 7.65 1.08
N PHE A 200 -15.65 6.67 1.84
CA PHE A 200 -17.06 6.31 1.83
C PHE A 200 -17.94 7.41 2.41
N LEU A 201 -17.44 8.15 3.42
CA LEU A 201 -18.15 9.31 3.96
C LEU A 201 -18.23 10.50 2.99
N GLN A 202 -17.39 10.55 1.97
CA GLN A 202 -17.43 11.58 0.92
C GLN A 202 -18.43 11.26 -0.20
N THR A 203 -19.06 10.08 -0.18
CA THR A 203 -20.11 9.74 -1.15
C THR A 203 -21.27 10.74 -1.06
N PRO A 204 -21.70 11.38 -2.17
CA PRO A 204 -22.83 12.30 -2.12
C PRO A 204 -24.11 11.62 -1.66
N VAL A 205 -24.71 12.15 -0.59
CA VAL A 205 -25.94 11.60 0.04
C VAL A 205 -27.08 11.44 -0.98
N LEU A 206 -27.18 12.35 -1.94
CA LEU A 206 -28.19 12.28 -3.02
C LEU A 206 -28.11 10.99 -3.84
N HIS A 207 -26.92 10.42 -4.05
CA HIS A 207 -26.76 9.15 -4.78
C HIS A 207 -27.28 7.98 -3.96
N GLU A 208 -27.06 8.02 -2.64
CA GLU A 208 -27.54 6.99 -1.72
C GLU A 208 -29.06 7.05 -1.59
N GLU A 209 -29.61 8.25 -1.37
CA GLU A 209 -31.05 8.49 -1.26
C GLU A 209 -31.79 8.15 -2.56
N ALA A 210 -31.25 8.49 -3.73
CA ALA A 210 -31.82 8.11 -5.01
C ALA A 210 -31.91 6.62 -5.21
N ALA A 211 -30.87 5.87 -4.85
CA ALA A 211 -30.88 4.40 -4.91
C ALA A 211 -31.96 3.80 -3.98
N LEU A 212 -32.06 4.30 -2.75
CA LEU A 212 -33.07 3.86 -1.78
C LEU A 212 -34.50 4.23 -2.21
N ALA A 213 -34.69 5.41 -2.79
CA ALA A 213 -36.01 5.86 -3.32
C ALA A 213 -36.51 4.97 -4.47
N LEU A 214 -35.60 4.36 -5.24
CA LEU A 214 -35.91 3.38 -6.28
C LEU A 214 -36.17 1.97 -5.72
N GLY A 215 -36.19 1.81 -4.38
CA GLY A 215 -36.47 0.53 -3.72
C GLY A 215 -35.25 -0.38 -3.53
N ALA A 216 -34.04 0.11 -3.74
CA ALA A 216 -32.84 -0.67 -3.49
C ALA A 216 -32.66 -0.98 -1.99
N THR A 217 -32.17 -2.17 -1.68
CA THR A 217 -31.71 -2.51 -0.33
C THR A 217 -30.42 -1.76 0.03
N ARG A 218 -30.07 -1.68 1.30
CA ARG A 218 -28.80 -1.04 1.75
C ARG A 218 -27.58 -1.62 1.04
N TRP A 219 -27.53 -2.93 0.84
CA TRP A 219 -26.41 -3.57 0.13
C TRP A 219 -26.37 -3.19 -1.35
N GLU A 220 -27.51 -3.14 -2.02
CA GLU A 220 -27.59 -2.69 -3.41
C GLU A 220 -27.18 -1.22 -3.56
N MET A 221 -27.62 -0.36 -2.65
CA MET A 221 -27.20 1.04 -2.60
C MET A 221 -25.67 1.15 -2.44
N ILE A 222 -25.06 0.41 -1.51
CA ILE A 222 -23.60 0.37 -1.34
C ILE A 222 -22.91 -0.07 -2.64
N ARG A 223 -23.43 -1.12 -3.28
CA ARG A 223 -22.85 -1.66 -4.52
C ARG A 223 -23.01 -0.73 -5.72
N MET A 224 -24.10 0.01 -5.80
CA MET A 224 -24.42 0.87 -6.96
C MET A 224 -23.92 2.32 -6.78
N ALA A 225 -23.86 2.84 -5.57
CA ALA A 225 -23.48 4.23 -5.30
C ALA A 225 -22.10 4.33 -4.61
N VAL A 226 -21.93 3.72 -3.43
CA VAL A 226 -20.74 3.92 -2.58
C VAL A 226 -19.48 3.29 -3.16
N LEU A 227 -19.53 2.00 -3.52
CA LEU A 227 -18.35 1.30 -4.06
C LEU A 227 -17.87 1.85 -5.41
N PRO A 228 -18.75 2.18 -6.38
CA PRO A 228 -18.31 2.80 -7.63
C PRO A 228 -17.69 4.18 -7.42
N PHE A 229 -18.28 5.02 -6.54
CA PHE A 229 -17.73 6.32 -6.17
C PHE A 229 -16.36 6.18 -5.51
N GLY A 230 -16.23 5.28 -4.52
CA GLY A 230 -15.02 5.07 -3.75
C GLY A 230 -13.90 4.30 -4.47
N ARG A 231 -14.11 3.81 -5.67
CA ARG A 231 -13.20 2.88 -6.36
C ARG A 231 -11.75 3.34 -6.47
N SER A 232 -11.53 4.58 -6.90
CA SER A 232 -10.18 5.15 -7.03
C SER A 232 -9.50 5.27 -5.68
N GLY A 233 -10.27 5.63 -4.66
CA GLY A 233 -9.80 5.74 -3.28
C GLY A 233 -9.48 4.38 -2.65
N ILE A 234 -10.29 3.35 -2.90
CA ILE A 234 -10.03 1.98 -2.44
C ILE A 234 -8.69 1.47 -3.01
N VAL A 235 -8.46 1.68 -4.31
CA VAL A 235 -7.18 1.30 -4.92
C VAL A 235 -6.03 2.08 -4.29
N SER A 236 -6.18 3.39 -4.08
CA SER A 236 -5.15 4.22 -3.44
C SER A 236 -4.85 3.78 -2.00
N ALA A 237 -5.89 3.46 -1.21
CA ALA A 237 -5.74 2.92 0.14
C ALA A 237 -5.01 1.56 0.14
N SER A 238 -5.37 0.68 -0.80
CA SER A 238 -4.72 -0.62 -0.97
C SER A 238 -3.25 -0.48 -1.37
N MET A 239 -2.92 0.51 -2.22
CA MET A 239 -1.53 0.80 -2.61
C MET A 239 -0.70 1.34 -1.44
N LEU A 240 -1.29 2.18 -0.59
CA LEU A 240 -0.60 2.63 0.62
C LEU A 240 -0.32 1.45 1.56
N GLY A 241 -1.31 0.57 1.75
CA GLY A 241 -1.14 -0.68 2.50
C GLY A 241 -0.07 -1.59 1.90
N LEU A 242 -0.04 -1.73 0.58
CA LEU A 242 0.97 -2.52 -0.13
C LEU A 242 2.38 -1.94 0.06
N GLY A 243 2.54 -0.62 -0.08
CA GLY A 243 3.83 0.04 0.15
C GLY A 243 4.36 -0.23 1.57
N ARG A 244 3.48 -0.19 2.58
CA ARG A 244 3.84 -0.55 3.95
C ARG A 244 4.21 -2.03 4.08
N ALA A 245 3.45 -2.94 3.49
CA ALA A 245 3.73 -4.38 3.56
C ALA A 245 5.05 -4.76 2.86
N LEU A 246 5.36 -4.15 1.71
CA LEU A 246 6.62 -4.39 0.98
C LEU A 246 7.85 -3.89 1.75
N GLY A 247 7.72 -2.79 2.50
CA GLY A 247 8.80 -2.18 3.28
C GLY A 247 8.89 -2.64 4.73
N GLU A 248 8.01 -3.55 5.19
CA GLU A 248 8.03 -3.98 6.58
C GLU A 248 9.27 -4.80 6.90
N THR A 249 9.95 -4.37 7.92
CA THR A 249 11.27 -4.86 8.29
C THR A 249 11.22 -5.70 9.57
N MET A 250 10.88 -5.04 10.69
CA MET A 250 11.06 -5.63 12.02
C MET A 250 10.02 -6.72 12.33
N ALA A 251 8.75 -6.50 11.96
CA ALA A 251 7.72 -7.49 12.23
C ALA A 251 7.99 -8.80 11.46
N VAL A 252 8.42 -8.69 10.20
CA VAL A 252 8.77 -9.86 9.37
C VAL A 252 10.05 -10.54 9.89
N ALA A 253 11.11 -9.78 10.19
CA ALA A 253 12.37 -10.31 10.73
C ALA A 253 12.17 -11.12 12.01
N MET A 254 11.24 -10.71 12.87
CA MET A 254 10.94 -11.41 14.13
C MET A 254 10.11 -12.67 13.92
N VAL A 255 9.15 -12.66 13.01
CA VAL A 255 8.15 -13.73 12.84
C VAL A 255 8.61 -14.79 11.85
N LEU A 256 9.32 -14.42 10.79
CA LEU A 256 9.68 -15.30 9.71
C LEU A 256 10.96 -16.10 10.02
N SER A 257 10.92 -17.43 9.86
CA SER A 257 12.09 -18.28 9.82
C SER A 257 12.57 -18.41 8.38
N ALA A 258 13.61 -17.66 8.00
CA ALA A 258 14.08 -17.60 6.63
C ALA A 258 15.25 -18.54 6.38
N THR A 259 15.20 -19.30 5.27
CA THR A 259 16.27 -20.24 4.82
C THR A 259 16.80 -19.90 3.42
N GLY A 260 16.28 -18.83 2.78
CA GLY A 260 16.72 -18.42 1.46
C GLY A 260 16.18 -19.27 0.29
N THR A 261 15.24 -20.17 0.53
CA THR A 261 14.67 -21.04 -0.51
C THR A 261 13.37 -20.46 -1.06
N VAL A 262 13.17 -20.57 -2.39
CA VAL A 262 11.92 -20.18 -3.05
C VAL A 262 10.90 -21.30 -2.89
N THR A 263 9.81 -21.04 -2.20
CA THR A 263 8.70 -21.98 -2.06
C THR A 263 7.35 -21.26 -2.02
N PHE A 264 6.33 -21.89 -2.60
CA PHE A 264 4.94 -21.47 -2.47
C PHE A 264 4.23 -22.07 -1.24
N GLN A 265 4.89 -23.02 -0.57
CA GLN A 265 4.33 -23.68 0.61
C GLN A 265 4.16 -22.66 1.75
N LEU A 266 2.97 -22.65 2.36
CA LEU A 266 2.60 -21.62 3.33
C LEU A 266 3.03 -21.95 4.76
N PHE A 267 3.14 -23.23 5.11
CA PHE A 267 3.28 -23.71 6.49
C PHE A 267 4.65 -24.28 6.82
N THR A 268 5.55 -24.28 5.86
CA THR A 268 6.91 -24.83 6.04
C THR A 268 7.81 -23.87 6.83
N SER A 269 8.87 -24.44 7.44
CA SER A 269 9.95 -23.65 8.04
C SER A 269 11.00 -23.18 7.02
N THR A 270 10.97 -23.73 5.81
CA THR A 270 11.88 -23.36 4.71
C THR A 270 11.26 -22.23 3.90
N ASN A 271 11.41 -20.99 4.37
CA ASN A 271 10.80 -19.82 3.76
C ASN A 271 11.82 -18.91 3.07
N PRO A 272 11.42 -18.22 1.98
CA PRO A 272 12.21 -17.09 1.48
C PRO A 272 12.14 -15.95 2.49
N SER A 273 13.22 -15.18 2.66
CA SER A 273 13.18 -13.92 3.42
C SER A 273 12.57 -12.80 2.59
N THR A 274 12.23 -11.68 3.24
CA THR A 274 11.93 -10.44 2.51
C THR A 274 13.18 -9.57 2.41
N ILE A 275 13.26 -8.73 1.37
CA ILE A 275 14.41 -7.82 1.16
C ILE A 275 14.62 -6.93 2.38
N ALA A 276 13.57 -6.26 2.87
CA ALA A 276 13.67 -5.34 3.99
C ALA A 276 14.14 -6.04 5.29
N ALA A 277 13.57 -7.22 5.60
CA ALA A 277 13.96 -8.01 6.77
C ALA A 277 15.39 -8.54 6.65
N ASN A 278 15.78 -9.01 5.46
CA ASN A 278 17.13 -9.47 5.20
C ASN A 278 18.18 -8.37 5.39
N ILE A 279 17.95 -7.16 4.84
CA ILE A 279 18.83 -6.02 5.03
C ILE A 279 18.99 -5.71 6.52
N ALA A 280 17.90 -5.64 7.29
CA ALA A 280 17.96 -5.31 8.70
C ALA A 280 18.73 -6.32 9.55
N LEU A 281 18.60 -7.61 9.23
CA LEU A 281 19.28 -8.69 9.96
C LEU A 281 20.76 -8.80 9.59
N THR A 282 21.10 -8.52 8.32
CA THR A 282 22.46 -8.78 7.80
C THR A 282 23.34 -7.53 7.86
N PHE A 283 22.74 -6.32 7.75
CA PHE A 283 23.51 -5.06 7.69
C PHE A 283 24.47 -4.84 8.88
N PRO A 284 24.10 -5.16 10.15
CA PRO A 284 25.00 -4.96 11.27
C PRO A 284 26.32 -5.76 11.20
N GLU A 285 26.31 -6.86 10.44
CA GLU A 285 27.45 -7.77 10.29
C GLU A 285 28.10 -7.66 8.89
N ALA A 286 27.57 -6.78 8.03
CA ALA A 286 28.06 -6.63 6.66
C ALA A 286 29.27 -5.69 6.59
N PHE A 287 30.31 -6.11 5.87
CA PHE A 287 31.52 -5.31 5.62
C PHE A 287 31.91 -5.38 4.13
N GLY A 288 32.60 -4.33 3.65
CA GLY A 288 33.12 -4.29 2.29
C GLY A 288 32.04 -4.46 1.23
N THR A 289 32.27 -5.37 0.27
CA THR A 289 31.35 -5.63 -0.86
C THR A 289 29.98 -6.14 -0.41
N ASN A 290 29.86 -6.79 0.76
CA ASN A 290 28.57 -7.21 1.30
C ASN A 290 27.61 -6.04 1.54
N ILE A 291 28.12 -4.86 1.92
CA ILE A 291 27.30 -3.65 2.06
C ILE A 291 26.73 -3.24 0.70
N ASN A 292 27.54 -3.30 -0.36
CA ASN A 292 27.10 -2.99 -1.72
C ASN A 292 26.03 -3.98 -2.21
N VAL A 293 26.14 -5.28 -1.84
CA VAL A 293 25.12 -6.30 -2.12
C VAL A 293 23.79 -5.93 -1.46
N LEU A 294 23.81 -5.56 -0.17
CA LEU A 294 22.61 -5.15 0.54
C LEU A 294 21.99 -3.85 -0.03
N ILE A 295 22.83 -2.88 -0.41
CA ILE A 295 22.37 -1.66 -1.08
C ILE A 295 21.72 -2.00 -2.43
N ALA A 296 22.32 -2.90 -3.19
CA ALA A 296 21.77 -3.35 -4.48
C ALA A 296 20.42 -4.06 -4.32
N THR A 297 20.24 -4.88 -3.26
CA THR A 297 18.92 -5.46 -2.95
C THR A 297 17.90 -4.40 -2.58
N GLY A 298 18.32 -3.34 -1.85
CA GLY A 298 17.49 -2.17 -1.55
C GLY A 298 17.08 -1.41 -2.81
N LEU A 299 17.98 -1.25 -3.79
CA LEU A 299 17.66 -0.66 -5.09
C LEU A 299 16.61 -1.50 -5.83
N ILE A 300 16.70 -2.81 -5.81
CA ILE A 300 15.69 -3.70 -6.41
C ILE A 300 14.33 -3.51 -5.74
N LEU A 301 14.27 -3.43 -4.41
CA LEU A 301 13.03 -3.15 -3.69
C LEU A 301 12.43 -1.79 -4.11
N PHE A 302 13.28 -0.77 -4.25
CA PHE A 302 12.87 0.55 -4.73
C PHE A 302 12.26 0.47 -6.14
N VAL A 303 12.91 -0.23 -7.08
CA VAL A 303 12.41 -0.43 -8.44
C VAL A 303 11.09 -1.18 -8.46
N VAL A 304 10.97 -2.26 -7.68
CA VAL A 304 9.73 -3.04 -7.58
C VAL A 304 8.58 -2.20 -7.03
N THR A 305 8.82 -1.46 -5.94
CA THR A 305 7.79 -0.58 -5.37
C THR A 305 7.39 0.52 -6.35
N PHE A 306 8.33 1.07 -7.09
CA PHE A 306 8.06 2.06 -8.14
C PHE A 306 7.19 1.47 -9.26
N ILE A 307 7.54 0.28 -9.78
CA ILE A 307 6.78 -0.41 -10.84
C ILE A 307 5.36 -0.71 -10.37
N VAL A 308 5.20 -1.27 -9.16
CA VAL A 308 3.89 -1.60 -8.60
C VAL A 308 3.03 -0.35 -8.45
N ASN A 309 3.59 0.75 -7.92
CA ASN A 309 2.90 2.03 -7.80
C ASN A 309 2.55 2.63 -9.17
N ALA A 310 3.43 2.51 -10.16
CA ALA A 310 3.17 2.98 -11.54
C ALA A 310 2.01 2.20 -12.18
N ILE A 311 2.00 0.87 -12.06
CA ILE A 311 0.92 0.01 -12.55
C ILE A 311 -0.41 0.37 -11.89
N ALA A 312 -0.42 0.55 -10.57
CA ALA A 312 -1.63 0.92 -9.84
C ALA A 312 -2.20 2.28 -10.29
N ARG A 313 -1.34 3.30 -10.44
CA ARG A 313 -1.74 4.61 -10.95
C ARG A 313 -2.26 4.53 -12.39
N TRP A 314 -1.63 3.72 -13.23
CA TRP A 314 -2.07 3.51 -14.59
C TRP A 314 -3.47 2.88 -14.64
N ILE A 315 -3.74 1.86 -13.81
CA ILE A 315 -5.06 1.23 -13.69
C ILE A 315 -6.12 2.25 -13.25
N VAL A 316 -5.81 3.09 -12.27
CA VAL A 316 -6.73 4.13 -11.77
C VAL A 316 -7.00 5.17 -12.84
N ASN A 317 -5.96 5.69 -13.51
CA ASN A 317 -6.09 6.74 -14.51
C ASN A 317 -6.86 6.29 -15.75
N ARG A 318 -6.61 5.07 -16.25
CA ARG A 318 -7.31 4.53 -17.42
C ARG A 318 -8.83 4.42 -17.23
N ARG A 319 -9.29 4.35 -15.98
CA ARG A 319 -10.72 4.25 -15.65
C ARG A 319 -11.38 5.58 -15.36
N LYS A 320 -10.63 6.66 -15.09
CA LYS A 320 -11.19 8.02 -14.96
C LYS A 320 -11.80 8.51 -16.26
N GLU A 321 -11.23 8.16 -17.40
CA GLU A 321 -11.76 8.52 -18.72
C GLU A 321 -13.15 7.91 -19.00
N PHE A 322 -13.52 6.82 -18.32
CA PHE A 322 -14.81 6.16 -18.46
C PHE A 322 -15.89 6.65 -17.49
N SER A 323 -15.55 7.45 -16.48
CA SER A 323 -16.53 7.86 -15.44
C SER A 323 -17.24 9.17 -15.73
N GLY A 324 -16.98 9.86 -16.86
CA GLY A 324 -17.73 11.06 -17.28
C GLY A 324 -17.76 12.23 -16.28
N ALA A 325 -16.89 12.25 -15.28
CA ALA A 325 -16.76 13.30 -14.33
C ALA A 325 -15.75 14.34 -14.85
N ASN A 326 -16.26 15.30 -15.67
CA ASN A 326 -15.64 16.58 -15.91
C ASN A 326 -16.29 17.61 -14.98
#